data_164c9e57a02540e4be7b0f2c2b3c8921
#
_entry.id   164c9e57a02540e4be7b0f2c2b3c8921
#
_cell.length_a   1.000
_cell.length_b   1.000
_cell.length_c   1.000
_cell.angle_alpha   90.00
_cell.angle_beta   90.00
_cell.angle_gamma   90.00
#
_symmetry.space_group_name_H-M   'P 1'
#
loop_
_entity.id
_entity.type
_entity.pdbx_description
1 polymer ?
#
loop_
_entity_poly.entity_id
_entity_poly.type
_entity_poly.pdbx_seq_one_letter_code
_entity_poly.pdbx_strand_id
1 'polypeptide(L)'
;MYETTYHRPSSVDEAAALLRDNSPGYAVVDLKLEGNTSGLACVQMLHKHDPNMLIVVLTGFASLNTAVEAIKLGACQYLAKPSNTDDIEAAFGHVAGVTEIELTNRSTSIKTLEWERIHQTLVETDFNISETARRLGMHRRTLARKLEKQRIK
;
A
#
# COMPACT_ATOMS: atom_id res chain seq x y z
N MET A 1 -16.52 -1.13 26.32
CA MET A 1 -15.29 -0.40 25.91
C MET A 1 -14.20 -1.45 25.74
N TYR A 2 -13.72 -1.66 24.54
CA TYR A 2 -12.64 -2.61 24.28
C TYR A 2 -11.32 -1.87 24.46
N GLU A 3 -10.48 -2.35 25.36
CA GLU A 3 -9.12 -1.84 25.50
C GLU A 3 -8.28 -2.43 24.36
N THR A 4 -7.84 -1.56 23.46
CA THR A 4 -7.03 -1.97 22.30
C THR A 4 -5.57 -1.62 22.57
N THR A 5 -4.73 -2.64 22.60
CA THR A 5 -3.28 -2.47 22.73
C THR A 5 -2.66 -2.33 21.34
N TYR A 6 -1.88 -1.28 21.13
CA TYR A 6 -1.21 -1.00 19.87
C TYR A 6 0.30 -1.21 19.99
N HIS A 7 0.86 -1.92 19.02
CA HIS A 7 2.30 -2.05 18.84
C HIS A 7 2.70 -1.41 17.50
N ARG A 8 3.81 -0.69 17.49
CA ARG A 8 4.30 0.02 16.29
C ARG A 8 5.74 -0.38 15.95
N PRO A 9 5.96 -1.59 15.45
CA PRO A 9 7.28 -1.98 14.99
C PRO A 9 7.67 -1.18 13.75
N SER A 10 8.94 -0.80 13.68
CA SER A 10 9.52 -0.05 12.55
C SER A 10 10.17 -0.95 11.50
N SER A 11 10.38 -2.22 11.83
CA SER A 11 11.00 -3.21 10.96
C SER A 11 10.30 -4.57 11.03
N VAL A 12 10.59 -5.42 10.05
CA VAL A 12 10.07 -6.81 10.04
C VAL A 12 10.63 -7.62 11.20
N ASP A 13 11.90 -7.42 11.55
CA ASP A 13 12.54 -8.12 12.67
C ASP A 13 11.91 -7.73 14.01
N GLU A 14 11.62 -6.47 14.20
CA GLU A 14 10.93 -5.96 15.39
C GLU A 14 9.49 -6.51 15.47
N ALA A 15 8.78 -6.54 14.35
CA ALA A 15 7.45 -7.15 14.27
C ALA A 15 7.50 -8.65 14.61
N ALA A 16 8.48 -9.38 14.10
CA ALA A 16 8.66 -10.81 14.41
C ALA A 16 8.95 -11.04 15.89
N ALA A 17 9.72 -10.17 16.53
CA ALA A 17 9.99 -10.23 17.96
C ALA A 17 8.73 -10.00 18.80
N LEU A 18 7.88 -9.05 18.43
CA LEU A 18 6.61 -8.78 19.09
C LEU A 18 5.62 -9.95 18.99
N LEU A 19 5.62 -10.70 17.90
CA LEU A 19 4.74 -11.83 17.68
C LEU A 19 5.09 -13.04 18.57
N ARG A 20 6.28 -13.10 19.17
CA ARG A 20 6.66 -14.16 20.10
C ARG A 20 5.81 -14.15 21.37
N ASP A 21 5.47 -12.94 21.83
CA ASP A 21 4.79 -12.72 23.10
C ASP A 21 3.35 -12.22 22.93
N ASN A 22 2.93 -11.91 21.69
CA ASN A 22 1.63 -11.34 21.37
C ASN A 22 0.98 -12.05 20.20
N SER A 23 -0.35 -12.15 20.25
CA SER A 23 -1.16 -12.73 19.16
C SER A 23 -2.19 -11.69 18.69
N PRO A 24 -1.78 -10.68 17.90
CA PRO A 24 -2.70 -9.67 17.41
C PRO A 24 -3.67 -10.25 16.40
N GLY A 25 -4.94 -9.85 16.48
CA GLY A 25 -5.96 -10.21 15.48
C GLY A 25 -5.93 -9.36 14.23
N TYR A 26 -5.31 -8.18 14.31
CA TYR A 26 -5.29 -7.17 13.25
C TYR A 26 -3.88 -6.65 13.02
N ALA A 27 -3.52 -6.44 11.76
CA ALA A 27 -2.27 -5.81 11.39
C ALA A 27 -2.47 -4.79 10.27
N VAL A 28 -1.77 -3.67 10.36
CA VAL A 28 -1.69 -2.66 9.31
C VAL A 28 -0.23 -2.58 8.87
N VAL A 29 0.02 -2.82 7.60
CA VAL A 29 1.37 -2.88 7.03
C VAL A 29 1.55 -1.78 5.99
N ASP A 30 2.53 -0.92 6.19
CA ASP A 30 3.00 -0.01 5.15
C ASP A 30 3.92 -0.76 4.19
N LEU A 31 3.63 -0.72 2.89
CA LEU A 31 4.51 -1.37 1.88
C LEU A 31 5.87 -0.70 1.75
N LYS A 32 5.95 0.59 2.08
CA LYS A 32 7.21 1.32 2.12
C LYS A 32 7.75 1.34 3.54
N LEU A 33 8.41 0.27 3.93
CA LEU A 33 9.18 0.20 5.17
C LEU A 33 10.57 0.84 4.98
N GLU A 34 11.10 1.39 6.06
CA GLU A 34 12.49 1.82 6.08
C GLU A 34 13.44 0.62 5.99
N GLY A 35 14.47 0.75 5.16
CA GLY A 35 15.45 -0.31 4.92
C GLY A 35 15.18 -1.15 3.67
N ASN A 36 15.93 -2.23 3.53
CA ASN A 36 15.89 -3.13 2.36
C ASN A 36 14.75 -4.17 2.40
N THR A 37 13.90 -4.13 3.42
CA THR A 37 12.86 -5.14 3.60
C THR A 37 11.54 -4.65 3.04
N SER A 38 10.98 -5.42 2.12
CA SER A 38 9.67 -5.12 1.53
C SER A 38 8.55 -5.33 2.53
N GLY A 39 7.56 -4.42 2.55
CA GLY A 39 6.30 -4.61 3.29
C GLY A 39 5.55 -5.89 2.90
N LEU A 40 5.75 -6.38 1.67
CA LEU A 40 5.21 -7.67 1.21
C LEU A 40 5.79 -8.85 2.00
N ALA A 41 7.09 -8.80 2.34
CA ALA A 41 7.71 -9.81 3.19
C ALA A 41 7.11 -9.80 4.60
N CYS A 42 6.76 -8.64 5.12
CA CYS A 42 6.05 -8.49 6.39
C CYS A 42 4.66 -9.15 6.33
N VAL A 43 3.88 -8.91 5.29
CA VAL A 43 2.57 -9.54 5.08
C VAL A 43 2.70 -11.07 5.07
N GLN A 44 3.67 -11.59 4.34
CA GLN A 44 3.91 -13.03 4.27
C GLN A 44 4.27 -13.63 5.64
N MET A 45 5.13 -12.96 6.39
CA MET A 45 5.51 -13.39 7.75
C MET A 45 4.31 -13.40 8.70
N LEU A 46 3.50 -12.34 8.70
CA LEU A 46 2.31 -12.22 9.53
C LEU A 46 1.28 -13.33 9.21
N HIS A 47 1.03 -13.55 7.93
CA HIS A 47 0.09 -14.59 7.48
C HIS A 47 0.57 -16.01 7.82
N LYS A 48 1.87 -16.27 7.74
CA LYS A 48 2.43 -17.55 8.18
C LYS A 48 2.34 -17.74 9.69
N HIS A 49 2.46 -16.65 10.45
CA HIS A 49 2.35 -16.71 11.91
C HIS A 49 0.92 -17.02 12.36
N ASP A 50 -0.05 -16.34 11.79
CA ASP A 50 -1.48 -16.59 12.02
C ASP A 50 -2.29 -16.39 10.74
N PRO A 51 -2.76 -17.47 10.08
CA PRO A 51 -3.58 -17.37 8.88
C PRO A 51 -4.93 -16.67 9.09
N ASN A 52 -5.40 -16.53 10.33
CA ASN A 52 -6.66 -15.84 10.65
C ASN A 52 -6.48 -14.36 10.96
N MET A 53 -5.25 -13.87 11.03
CA MET A 53 -4.96 -12.45 11.23
C MET A 53 -5.49 -11.63 10.06
N LEU A 54 -6.23 -10.57 10.35
CA LEU A 54 -6.69 -9.62 9.34
C LEU A 54 -5.60 -8.60 9.06
N ILE A 55 -5.07 -8.61 7.84
CA ILE A 55 -3.94 -7.76 7.43
C ILE A 55 -4.43 -6.75 6.40
N VAL A 56 -4.35 -5.47 6.73
CA VAL A 56 -4.60 -4.35 5.82
C VAL A 56 -3.28 -3.75 5.38
N VAL A 57 -3.11 -3.58 4.09
CA VAL A 57 -1.90 -2.99 3.51
C VAL A 57 -2.14 -1.56 3.11
N LEU A 58 -1.27 -0.66 3.55
CA LEU A 58 -1.23 0.74 3.15
C LEU A 58 -0.11 0.99 2.15
N THR A 59 -0.39 1.78 1.13
CA THR A 59 0.62 2.14 0.14
C THR A 59 0.42 3.54 -0.41
N GLY A 60 1.52 4.29 -0.55
CA GLY A 60 1.53 5.60 -1.19
C GLY A 60 1.52 5.53 -2.72
N PHE A 61 1.85 4.37 -3.27
CA PHE A 61 1.96 4.12 -4.71
C PHE A 61 1.28 2.80 -5.03
N ALA A 62 0.00 2.92 -5.35
CA ALA A 62 -0.81 1.79 -5.71
C ALA A 62 -0.51 1.32 -7.13
N SER A 63 0.41 0.37 -7.31
CA SER A 63 0.37 -0.43 -8.52
C SER A 63 -0.61 -1.58 -8.31
N LEU A 64 -1.45 -1.85 -9.30
CA LEU A 64 -2.38 -2.98 -9.27
C LEU A 64 -1.64 -4.30 -9.02
N ASN A 65 -0.46 -4.46 -9.59
CA ASN A 65 0.38 -5.65 -9.41
C ASN A 65 0.80 -5.83 -7.96
N THR A 66 1.22 -4.76 -7.27
CA THR A 66 1.62 -4.82 -5.86
C THR A 66 0.42 -5.13 -4.96
N ALA A 67 -0.76 -4.58 -5.27
CA ALA A 67 -2.00 -4.90 -4.55
C ALA A 67 -2.36 -6.39 -4.70
N VAL A 68 -2.31 -6.92 -5.92
CA VAL A 68 -2.57 -8.33 -6.20
C VAL A 68 -1.57 -9.24 -5.47
N GLU A 69 -0.28 -8.89 -5.46
CA GLU A 69 0.73 -9.63 -4.70
C GLU A 69 0.47 -9.63 -3.20
N ALA A 70 0.13 -8.47 -2.63
CA ALA A 70 -0.20 -8.36 -1.21
C ALA A 70 -1.38 -9.28 -0.84
N ILE A 71 -2.44 -9.30 -1.64
CA ILE A 71 -3.60 -10.19 -1.43
C ILE A 71 -3.20 -11.66 -1.55
N LYS A 72 -2.39 -12.04 -2.52
CA LYS A 72 -1.88 -13.41 -2.67
C LYS A 72 -1.03 -13.88 -1.49
N LEU A 73 -0.33 -12.96 -0.85
CA LEU A 73 0.51 -13.25 0.32
C LEU A 73 -0.28 -13.31 1.63
N GLY A 74 -1.56 -12.97 1.62
CA GLY A 74 -2.45 -13.11 2.76
C GLY A 74 -3.05 -11.81 3.28
N ALA A 75 -2.83 -10.66 2.65
CA ALA A 75 -3.53 -9.43 2.98
C ALA A 75 -5.02 -9.56 2.65
N CYS A 76 -5.88 -9.09 3.55
CA CYS A 76 -7.32 -9.12 3.35
C CYS A 76 -7.83 -7.90 2.62
N GLN A 77 -7.12 -6.79 2.71
CA GLN A 77 -7.51 -5.52 2.09
C GLN A 77 -6.30 -4.64 1.82
N TYR A 78 -6.48 -3.72 0.91
CA TYR A 78 -5.48 -2.81 0.40
C TYR A 78 -6.05 -1.39 0.35
N LEU A 79 -5.34 -0.43 0.90
CA LEU A 79 -5.73 0.97 0.94
C LEU A 79 -4.63 1.86 0.37
N ALA A 80 -5.02 2.80 -0.47
CA ALA A 80 -4.12 3.84 -0.96
C ALA A 80 -4.01 4.98 0.06
N LYS A 81 -2.80 5.46 0.30
CA LYS A 81 -2.59 6.69 1.09
C LYS A 81 -3.01 7.92 0.28
N PRO A 82 -3.59 8.94 0.90
CA PRO A 82 -3.86 9.09 2.32
C PRO A 82 -5.10 8.30 2.76
N SER A 83 -4.99 7.56 3.86
CA SER A 83 -6.10 6.86 4.50
C SER A 83 -6.17 7.28 5.96
N ASN A 84 -7.37 7.48 6.46
CA ASN A 84 -7.61 7.80 7.86
C ASN A 84 -7.95 6.54 8.67
N THR A 85 -8.14 6.71 9.97
CA THR A 85 -8.49 5.61 10.88
C THR A 85 -9.81 4.95 10.49
N ASP A 86 -10.80 5.74 10.07
CA ASP A 86 -12.12 5.24 9.68
C ASP A 86 -12.04 4.35 8.44
N ASP A 87 -11.19 4.70 7.47
CA ASP A 87 -10.94 3.88 6.28
C ASP A 87 -10.32 2.53 6.66
N ILE A 88 -9.41 2.52 7.62
CA ILE A 88 -8.75 1.30 8.11
C ILE A 88 -9.74 0.43 8.88
N GLU A 89 -10.54 1.01 9.76
CA GLU A 89 -11.57 0.28 10.51
C GLU A 89 -12.63 -0.29 9.57
N ALA A 90 -13.07 0.46 8.56
CA ALA A 90 -13.99 -0.01 7.54
C ALA A 90 -13.40 -1.18 6.74
N ALA A 91 -12.10 -1.13 6.42
CA ALA A 91 -11.42 -2.22 5.73
C ALA A 91 -11.43 -3.53 6.53
N PHE A 92 -11.24 -3.47 7.84
CA PHE A 92 -11.38 -4.64 8.72
C PHE A 92 -12.85 -5.12 8.84
N GLY A 93 -13.79 -4.19 8.87
CA GLY A 93 -15.22 -4.50 8.96
C GLY A 93 -15.77 -5.22 7.71
N HIS A 94 -15.29 -4.86 6.54
CA HIS A 94 -15.69 -5.50 5.29
C HIS A 94 -15.30 -6.98 5.19
N VAL A 95 -14.22 -7.38 5.84
CA VAL A 95 -13.76 -8.79 5.83
C VAL A 95 -14.57 -9.65 6.79
N ALA A 96 -15.07 -9.06 7.88
CA ALA A 96 -15.80 -9.80 8.91
C ALA A 96 -17.26 -10.12 8.53
N GLY A 97 -17.83 -9.53 7.49
CA GLY A 97 -19.28 -9.57 7.27
C GLY A 97 -19.80 -9.72 5.85
N VAL A 98 -19.01 -9.72 4.78
CA VAL A 98 -19.57 -9.68 3.42
C VAL A 98 -18.82 -10.59 2.45
N THR A 99 -19.57 -11.56 1.93
CA THR A 99 -19.21 -12.42 0.80
C THR A 99 -19.36 -11.70 -0.56
N GLU A 100 -19.75 -10.45 -0.60
CA GLU A 100 -19.76 -9.62 -1.79
C GLU A 100 -18.59 -8.65 -1.74
N ILE A 101 -17.61 -8.93 -2.57
CA ILE A 101 -16.62 -7.96 -3.01
C ILE A 101 -17.39 -6.93 -3.84
N GLU A 102 -18.00 -5.96 -3.19
CA GLU A 102 -18.16 -4.69 -3.85
C GLU A 102 -16.74 -4.16 -4.05
N LEU A 103 -16.22 -4.41 -5.24
CA LEU A 103 -15.24 -3.53 -5.85
C LEU A 103 -15.90 -2.14 -5.81
N THR A 104 -15.78 -1.45 -4.69
CA THR A 104 -16.06 -0.03 -4.69
C THR A 104 -15.11 0.56 -5.70
N ASN A 105 -15.62 0.66 -6.92
CA ASN A 105 -15.13 1.51 -7.95
C ASN A 105 -15.16 2.96 -7.40
N ARG A 106 -14.23 3.30 -6.51
CA ARG A 106 -13.60 4.59 -6.67
C ARG A 106 -12.98 4.44 -8.04
N SER A 107 -13.67 4.97 -9.04
CA SER A 107 -13.22 4.93 -10.42
C SER A 107 -11.79 5.46 -10.40
N THR A 108 -10.85 4.53 -10.41
CA THR A 108 -9.46 4.85 -10.60
C THR A 108 -9.43 5.37 -12.01
N SER A 109 -9.60 6.67 -12.17
CA SER A 109 -9.67 7.26 -13.49
C SER A 109 -8.38 6.89 -14.20
N ILE A 110 -8.43 6.68 -15.50
CA ILE A 110 -7.24 6.45 -16.34
C ILE A 110 -6.16 7.49 -16.03
N LYS A 111 -6.55 8.71 -15.66
CA LYS A 111 -5.66 9.79 -15.21
C LYS A 111 -4.92 9.45 -13.91
N THR A 112 -5.55 8.76 -12.98
CA THR A 112 -4.91 8.37 -11.71
C THR A 112 -3.88 7.27 -11.94
N LEU A 113 -4.19 6.27 -12.77
CA LEU A 113 -3.25 5.20 -13.15
C LEU A 113 -2.04 5.75 -13.93
N GLU A 114 -2.28 6.67 -14.86
CA GLU A 114 -1.21 7.35 -15.60
C GLU A 114 -0.30 8.13 -14.63
N TRP A 115 -0.89 8.83 -13.68
CA TRP A 115 -0.16 9.61 -12.69
C TRP A 115 0.68 8.73 -11.75
N GLU A 116 0.14 7.63 -11.28
CA GLU A 116 0.87 6.66 -10.45
C GLU A 116 2.08 6.10 -11.19
N ARG A 117 1.92 5.74 -12.46
CA ARG A 117 3.02 5.27 -13.30
C ARG A 117 4.11 6.32 -13.51
N ILE A 118 3.72 7.56 -13.74
CA ILE A 118 4.66 8.70 -13.86
C ILE A 118 5.44 8.84 -12.56
N HIS A 119 4.77 8.83 -11.43
CA HIS A 119 5.39 9.03 -10.13
C HIS A 119 6.33 7.89 -9.75
N GLN A 120 5.92 6.66 -9.99
CA GLN A 120 6.77 5.48 -9.76
C GLN A 120 8.06 5.57 -10.60
N THR A 121 7.94 5.89 -11.88
CA THR A 121 9.10 6.01 -12.77
C THR A 121 10.00 7.19 -12.38
N LEU A 122 9.45 8.29 -11.89
CA LEU A 122 10.24 9.41 -11.35
C LEU A 122 11.11 8.99 -10.16
N VAL A 123 10.55 8.23 -9.25
CA VAL A 123 11.30 7.70 -8.09
C VAL A 123 12.41 6.75 -8.55
N GLU A 124 12.12 5.85 -9.48
CA GLU A 124 13.10 4.91 -10.05
C GLU A 124 14.25 5.60 -10.80
N THR A 125 14.00 6.76 -11.35
CA THR A 125 14.99 7.56 -12.11
C THR A 125 15.61 8.68 -11.28
N ASP A 126 15.42 8.67 -9.98
CA ASP A 126 15.93 9.68 -9.05
C ASP A 126 15.50 11.11 -9.46
N PHE A 127 14.22 11.25 -9.86
CA PHE A 127 13.60 12.49 -10.35
C PHE A 127 14.22 13.08 -11.62
N ASN A 128 14.89 12.28 -12.42
CA ASN A 128 15.42 12.68 -13.71
C ASN A 128 14.31 12.73 -14.77
N ILE A 129 13.79 13.93 -15.06
CA ILE A 129 12.66 14.15 -15.97
C ILE A 129 12.92 13.62 -17.39
N SER A 130 14.14 13.75 -17.89
CA SER A 130 14.50 13.28 -19.22
C SER A 130 14.48 11.76 -19.33
N GLU A 131 15.05 11.07 -18.34
CA GLU A 131 15.08 9.62 -18.28
C GLU A 131 13.68 9.05 -18.00
N THR A 132 12.92 9.69 -17.13
CA THR A 132 11.53 9.32 -16.86
C THR A 132 10.67 9.39 -18.12
N ALA A 133 10.76 10.48 -18.85
CA ALA A 133 10.04 10.66 -20.12
C ALA A 133 10.42 9.59 -21.14
N ARG A 134 11.71 9.26 -21.25
CA ARG A 134 12.20 8.21 -22.12
C ARG A 134 11.61 6.84 -21.76
N ARG A 135 11.62 6.47 -20.49
CA ARG A 135 11.06 5.19 -20.00
C ARG A 135 9.55 5.08 -20.18
N LEU A 136 8.85 6.22 -20.06
CA LEU A 136 7.40 6.28 -20.25
C LEU A 136 6.98 6.40 -21.72
N GLY A 137 7.93 6.53 -22.64
CA GLY A 137 7.64 6.71 -24.07
C GLY A 137 6.95 8.03 -24.39
N MET A 138 7.20 9.07 -23.59
CA MET A 138 6.62 10.40 -23.82
C MET A 138 7.69 11.47 -24.01
N HIS A 139 7.29 12.59 -24.63
CA HIS A 139 8.21 13.70 -24.81
C HIS A 139 8.47 14.42 -23.48
N ARG A 140 9.72 14.85 -23.22
CA ARG A 140 10.12 15.57 -21.99
C ARG A 140 9.20 16.76 -21.68
N ARG A 141 8.83 17.55 -22.69
CA ARG A 141 7.92 18.69 -22.54
C ARG A 141 6.53 18.26 -22.05
N THR A 142 6.03 17.13 -22.51
CA THR A 142 4.74 16.59 -22.11
C THR A 142 4.77 16.20 -20.63
N LEU A 143 5.82 15.53 -20.21
CA LEU A 143 6.01 15.16 -18.80
C LEU A 143 6.13 16.40 -17.91
N ALA A 144 6.98 17.38 -18.28
CA ALA A 144 7.15 18.61 -17.54
C ALA A 144 5.82 19.36 -17.35
N ARG A 145 5.01 19.48 -18.41
CA ARG A 145 3.68 20.12 -18.35
C ARG A 145 2.70 19.35 -17.45
N LYS A 146 2.75 18.03 -17.45
CA LYS A 146 1.91 17.20 -16.56
C LYS A 146 2.30 17.41 -15.10
N LEU A 147 3.58 17.44 -14.78
CA LEU A 147 4.11 17.70 -13.44
C LEU A 147 3.73 19.10 -12.94
N GLU A 148 3.81 20.10 -13.82
CA GLU A 148 3.46 21.49 -13.49
C GLU A 148 1.98 21.65 -13.14
N LYS A 149 1.08 21.00 -13.90
CA LYS A 149 -0.37 21.02 -13.62
C LYS A 149 -0.74 20.42 -12.28
N GLN A 150 0.02 19.49 -11.74
CA GLN A 150 -0.22 18.88 -10.44
C GLN A 150 0.29 19.75 -9.27
N ARG A 151 1.23 20.64 -9.51
CA ARG A 151 1.75 21.57 -8.48
C ARG A 151 0.79 22.72 -8.16
N ILE A 152 -0.19 22.97 -9.03
CA ILE A 152 -1.12 24.12 -8.93
C ILE A 152 -2.43 23.75 -8.22
N LYS A 153 -2.54 22.56 -7.69
CA LYS A 153 -3.72 22.15 -6.89
C LYS A 153 -3.41 22.06 -5.41
#